data_314dab98cb8b201bddd38b871141ff82
#
_entry.id   314dab98cb8b201bddd38b871141ff82
#
_cell.length_a   1.000
_cell.length_b   1.000
_cell.length_c   1.000
_cell.angle_alpha   90.00
_cell.angle_beta   90.00
_cell.angle_gamma   90.00
#
_symmetry.space_group_name_H-M   'P 1'
#
loop_
_entity.id
_entity.type
_entity.pdbx_description
1 polymer ?
#
loop_
_entity_poly.entity_id
_entity_poly.type
_entity_poly.pdbx_seq_one_letter_code
_entity_poly.pdbx_strand_id
1 'polypeptide(L)'
;MKQVIFVLLDRYADWEFAYLAPALRGEVAQGYQVRFASSDMLAKISIGGLTMRPQLTLDEIPEDAHALVLIGAAGSWREDPPERIAQLAHAFKDSGRVVGAICDAARWAGSVGLLNDVRHTLNDPHEMADFPGYTNAQGYLPEESVRDGNIVTANGNAPVAFAANVLRALEAAPEKAIQEYADFYTI
;
A
#
# COMPACT_ATOMS: atom_id res chain seq x y z
N MET A 1 11.61 4.94 -16.58
CA MET A 1 11.67 4.28 -15.25
C MET A 1 10.26 3.89 -14.84
N LYS A 2 10.09 2.70 -14.28
CA LYS A 2 8.79 2.26 -13.73
C LYS A 2 8.44 3.11 -12.50
N GLN A 3 7.26 3.71 -12.47
CA GLN A 3 6.86 4.58 -11.37
C GLN A 3 6.04 3.81 -10.33
N VAL A 4 6.37 3.99 -9.06
CA VAL A 4 5.61 3.49 -7.89
C VAL A 4 5.19 4.70 -7.06
N ILE A 5 3.89 4.84 -6.84
CA ILE A 5 3.30 5.99 -6.17
C ILE A 5 2.84 5.59 -4.78
N PHE A 6 3.39 6.23 -3.77
CA PHE A 6 2.97 6.08 -2.37
C PHE A 6 1.95 7.17 -2.04
N VAL A 7 0.77 6.79 -1.62
CA VAL A 7 -0.27 7.72 -1.15
C VAL A 7 -0.11 7.91 0.35
N LEU A 8 0.10 9.15 0.76
CA LEU A 8 0.21 9.55 2.16
C LEU A 8 -0.95 10.48 2.53
N LEU A 9 -1.56 10.21 3.65
CA LEU A 9 -2.49 11.11 4.34
C LEU A 9 -1.79 11.71 5.58
N ASP A 10 -2.40 12.71 6.24
CA ASP A 10 -1.88 13.18 7.51
C ASP A 10 -1.79 12.04 8.54
N ARG A 11 -0.83 12.11 9.44
CA ARG A 11 -0.52 11.09 10.44
C ARG A 11 -0.19 9.72 9.82
N TYR A 12 0.47 9.73 8.64
CA TYR A 12 0.96 8.50 8.01
C TYR A 12 1.99 7.78 8.89
N ALA A 13 2.04 6.45 8.77
CA ALA A 13 2.97 5.62 9.52
C ALA A 13 4.35 5.59 8.85
N ASP A 14 5.37 6.09 9.54
CA ASP A 14 6.74 6.23 9.02
C ASP A 14 7.36 4.89 8.60
N TRP A 15 7.09 3.85 9.36
CA TRP A 15 7.70 2.53 9.17
C TRP A 15 7.10 1.74 8.00
N GLU A 16 5.91 2.08 7.54
CA GLU A 16 5.19 1.25 6.57
C GLU A 16 5.72 1.36 5.13
N PHE A 17 6.40 2.44 4.79
CA PHE A 17 7.09 2.59 3.51
C PHE A 17 8.62 2.47 3.61
N ALA A 18 9.17 2.44 4.84
CA ALA A 18 10.60 2.56 5.09
C ALA A 18 11.43 1.41 4.51
N TYR A 19 10.83 0.24 4.31
CA TYR A 19 11.50 -0.90 3.68
C TYR A 19 11.26 -0.96 2.16
N LEU A 20 10.04 -0.71 1.71
CA LEU A 20 9.71 -0.79 0.28
C LEU A 20 10.36 0.31 -0.55
N ALA A 21 10.36 1.55 -0.05
CA ALA A 21 10.87 2.68 -0.79
C ALA A 21 12.38 2.57 -1.12
N PRO A 22 13.30 2.28 -0.18
CA PRO A 22 14.71 2.06 -0.50
C PRO A 22 14.94 0.81 -1.35
N ALA A 23 14.20 -0.29 -1.12
CA ALA A 23 14.30 -1.49 -1.94
C ALA A 23 14.06 -1.18 -3.44
N LEU A 24 13.03 -0.40 -3.73
CA LEU A 24 12.71 0.05 -5.10
C LEU A 24 13.72 1.06 -5.66
N ARG A 25 14.40 1.82 -4.80
CA ARG A 25 15.36 2.85 -5.21
C ARG A 25 16.78 2.33 -5.44
N GLY A 26 17.00 1.05 -5.35
CA GLY A 26 18.27 0.44 -5.75
C GLY A 26 18.86 -0.58 -4.80
N GLU A 27 18.32 -0.77 -3.59
CA GLU A 27 18.84 -1.79 -2.69
C GLU A 27 18.51 -3.22 -3.16
N VAL A 28 17.34 -3.40 -3.78
CA VAL A 28 16.89 -4.71 -4.29
C VAL A 28 16.58 -4.63 -5.79
N ALA A 29 15.81 -3.63 -6.20
CA ALA A 29 15.30 -3.47 -7.55
C ALA A 29 15.94 -2.29 -8.27
N GLN A 30 16.05 -2.38 -9.60
CA GLN A 30 16.60 -1.33 -10.45
C GLN A 30 15.53 -0.78 -11.42
N GLY A 31 15.68 0.48 -11.81
CA GLY A 31 14.82 1.09 -12.83
C GLY A 31 13.48 1.60 -12.30
N TYR A 32 13.30 1.68 -11.00
CA TYR A 32 12.10 2.24 -10.36
C TYR A 32 12.30 3.69 -9.92
N GLN A 33 11.24 4.47 -10.02
CA GLN A 33 11.11 5.79 -9.43
C GLN A 33 10.01 5.76 -8.38
N VAL A 34 10.35 6.09 -7.15
CA VAL A 34 9.41 6.26 -6.04
C VAL A 34 8.97 7.72 -5.97
N ARG A 35 7.67 7.96 -5.93
CA ARG A 35 7.07 9.28 -5.71
C ARG A 35 5.98 9.21 -4.65
N PHE A 36 5.75 10.32 -3.98
CA PHE A 36 4.74 10.45 -2.93
C PHE A 36 3.63 11.39 -3.39
N ALA A 37 2.39 10.93 -3.26
CA ALA A 37 1.18 11.68 -3.62
C ALA A 37 0.27 11.87 -2.39
N SER A 38 -0.52 12.93 -2.41
CA SER A 38 -1.58 13.17 -1.43
C SER A 38 -2.75 13.92 -2.05
N SER A 39 -3.81 14.16 -1.27
CA SER A 39 -4.98 14.94 -1.70
C SER A 39 -4.64 16.38 -2.13
N ASP A 40 -3.58 16.94 -1.57
CA ASP A 40 -3.09 18.28 -1.83
C ASP A 40 -1.56 18.33 -1.69
N MET A 41 -0.97 19.49 -1.98
CA MET A 41 0.48 19.73 -1.89
C MET A 41 0.92 20.28 -0.54
N LEU A 42 0.04 20.31 0.47
CA LEU A 42 0.42 20.72 1.83
C LEU A 42 1.30 19.65 2.48
N ALA A 43 2.16 20.10 3.36
CA ALA A 43 2.99 19.17 4.13
C ALA A 43 2.13 18.24 4.98
N LYS A 44 2.44 16.95 4.96
CA LYS A 44 1.84 15.92 5.80
C LYS A 44 2.79 15.61 6.94
N ILE A 45 2.26 15.44 8.15
CA ILE A 45 3.04 15.12 9.33
C ILE A 45 2.79 13.65 9.68
N SER A 46 3.85 12.88 9.83
CA SER A 46 3.76 11.46 10.19
C SER A 46 3.41 11.24 11.66
N ILE A 47 3.15 10.00 12.04
CA ILE A 47 2.97 9.59 13.44
C ILE A 47 4.25 9.89 14.25
N GLY A 48 5.43 9.70 13.66
CA GLY A 48 6.73 9.96 14.29
C GLY A 48 7.17 11.43 14.25
N GLY A 49 6.35 12.34 13.65
CA GLY A 49 6.64 13.76 13.57
C GLY A 49 7.47 14.19 12.34
N LEU A 50 7.72 13.30 11.38
CA LEU A 50 8.38 13.67 10.13
C LEU A 50 7.45 14.52 9.27
N THR A 51 7.96 15.62 8.74
CA THR A 51 7.23 16.48 7.82
C THR A 51 7.63 16.15 6.38
N MET A 52 6.67 15.69 5.57
CA MET A 52 6.88 15.40 4.15
C MET A 52 5.94 16.24 3.29
N ARG A 53 6.48 16.89 2.27
CA ARG A 53 5.68 17.53 1.23
C ARG A 53 5.48 16.54 0.08
N PRO A 54 4.22 16.24 -0.33
CA PRO A 54 3.95 15.41 -1.49
C PRO A 54 4.60 15.97 -2.75
N GLN A 55 4.92 15.10 -3.69
CA GLN A 55 5.50 15.46 -5.00
C GLN A 55 4.41 15.52 -6.09
N LEU A 56 3.23 14.99 -5.79
CA LEU A 56 2.07 14.92 -6.66
C LEU A 56 0.78 15.13 -5.85
N THR A 57 -0.19 15.74 -6.47
CA THR A 57 -1.60 15.54 -6.09
C THR A 57 -2.11 14.20 -6.64
N LEU A 58 -3.26 13.73 -6.17
CA LEU A 58 -3.89 12.50 -6.68
C LEU A 58 -4.22 12.58 -8.17
N ASP A 59 -4.53 13.77 -8.69
CA ASP A 59 -4.87 13.99 -10.09
C ASP A 59 -3.64 14.06 -11.00
N GLU A 60 -2.45 14.27 -10.43
CA GLU A 60 -1.18 14.28 -11.17
C GLU A 60 -0.51 12.90 -11.21
N ILE A 61 -1.14 11.86 -10.64
CA ILE A 61 -0.61 10.49 -10.72
C ILE A 61 -0.62 10.04 -12.18
N PRO A 62 0.57 9.65 -12.73
CA PRO A 62 0.67 9.24 -14.13
C PRO A 62 -0.18 8.02 -14.43
N GLU A 63 -0.87 8.06 -15.57
CA GLU A 63 -1.70 6.94 -16.04
C GLU A 63 -0.90 5.66 -16.31
N ASP A 64 0.40 5.76 -16.56
CA ASP A 64 1.33 4.65 -16.78
C ASP A 64 2.09 4.23 -15.50
N ALA A 65 1.74 4.76 -14.33
CA ALA A 65 2.34 4.33 -13.08
C ALA A 65 2.10 2.83 -12.84
N HIS A 66 3.10 2.12 -12.34
CA HIS A 66 3.12 0.65 -12.24
C HIS A 66 2.50 0.13 -10.94
N ALA A 67 2.54 0.93 -9.89
CA ALA A 67 1.92 0.59 -8.62
C ALA A 67 1.39 1.82 -7.88
N LEU A 68 0.32 1.59 -7.13
CA LEU A 68 -0.25 2.49 -6.12
C LEU A 68 -0.11 1.83 -4.76
N VAL A 69 0.58 2.48 -3.82
CA VAL A 69 0.86 1.95 -2.49
C VAL A 69 0.22 2.86 -1.45
N LEU A 70 -0.78 2.35 -0.75
CA LEU A 70 -1.57 3.06 0.24
C LEU A 70 -0.98 2.81 1.63
N ILE A 71 -0.43 3.86 2.23
CA ILE A 71 0.22 3.81 3.54
C ILE A 71 -0.79 4.11 4.63
N GLY A 72 -0.78 3.33 5.70
CA GLY A 72 -1.62 3.55 6.85
C GLY A 72 -1.40 4.91 7.49
N ALA A 73 -2.45 5.42 8.13
CA ALA A 73 -2.43 6.71 8.79
C ALA A 73 -3.39 6.70 9.98
N ALA A 74 -2.94 7.19 11.12
CA ALA A 74 -3.73 7.16 12.34
C ALA A 74 -4.98 8.06 12.23
N GLY A 75 -6.12 7.45 11.95
CA GLY A 75 -7.42 8.10 11.83
C GLY A 75 -7.78 8.58 10.42
N SER A 76 -6.84 9.08 9.63
CA SER A 76 -7.14 9.72 8.34
C SER A 76 -7.87 8.82 7.32
N TRP A 77 -7.65 7.50 7.37
CA TRP A 77 -8.40 6.54 6.56
C TRP A 77 -9.82 6.27 7.07
N ARG A 78 -10.15 6.76 8.26
CA ARG A 78 -11.46 6.62 8.92
C ARG A 78 -12.31 7.89 8.80
N GLU A 79 -11.66 9.04 8.51
CA GLU A 79 -12.23 10.38 8.47
C GLU A 79 -12.46 10.86 7.03
N ASP A 80 -13.24 10.12 6.24
CA ASP A 80 -13.64 10.49 4.88
C ASP A 80 -12.46 10.75 3.91
N PRO A 81 -11.62 9.75 3.62
CA PRO A 81 -10.52 9.91 2.67
C PRO A 81 -11.04 10.23 1.27
N PRO A 82 -10.29 11.01 0.45
CA PRO A 82 -10.76 11.46 -0.86
C PRO A 82 -11.23 10.31 -1.74
N GLU A 83 -12.44 10.41 -2.30
CA GLU A 83 -13.01 9.41 -3.22
C GLU A 83 -12.08 9.10 -4.41
N ARG A 84 -11.27 10.09 -4.80
CA ARG A 84 -10.27 9.93 -5.86
C ARG A 84 -9.30 8.77 -5.61
N ILE A 85 -8.99 8.46 -4.34
CA ILE A 85 -8.12 7.33 -4.01
C ILE A 85 -8.80 6.01 -4.37
N ALA A 86 -10.12 5.88 -4.10
CA ALA A 86 -10.87 4.68 -4.47
C ALA A 86 -10.93 4.49 -5.99
N GLN A 87 -11.21 5.57 -6.73
CA GLN A 87 -11.21 5.55 -8.20
C GLN A 87 -9.86 5.09 -8.77
N LEU A 88 -8.76 5.63 -8.23
CA LEU A 88 -7.40 5.24 -8.63
C LEU A 88 -7.12 3.77 -8.28
N ALA A 89 -7.42 3.34 -7.05
CA ALA A 89 -7.15 1.98 -6.61
C ALA A 89 -7.90 0.94 -7.45
N HIS A 90 -9.18 1.17 -7.76
CA HIS A 90 -9.95 0.32 -8.67
C HIS A 90 -9.37 0.34 -10.10
N ALA A 91 -9.05 1.51 -10.64
CA ALA A 91 -8.45 1.60 -11.97
C ALA A 91 -7.10 0.87 -12.09
N PHE A 92 -6.26 0.93 -11.04
CA PHE A 92 -5.02 0.15 -10.98
C PHE A 92 -5.30 -1.34 -10.93
N LYS A 93 -6.18 -1.78 -10.02
CA LYS A 93 -6.57 -3.19 -9.90
C LYS A 93 -7.08 -3.75 -11.23
N ASP A 94 -8.06 -3.08 -11.85
CA ASP A 94 -8.75 -3.54 -13.05
C ASP A 94 -7.81 -3.59 -14.27
N SER A 95 -6.78 -2.74 -14.30
CA SER A 95 -5.75 -2.76 -15.33
C SER A 95 -4.58 -3.73 -15.04
N GLY A 96 -4.66 -4.53 -13.98
CA GLY A 96 -3.61 -5.48 -13.59
C GLY A 96 -2.37 -4.84 -12.97
N ARG A 97 -2.41 -3.53 -12.66
CA ARG A 97 -1.32 -2.82 -11.98
C ARG A 97 -1.38 -3.06 -10.48
N VAL A 98 -0.22 -3.02 -9.84
CA VAL A 98 -0.12 -3.38 -8.42
C VAL A 98 -0.81 -2.33 -7.54
N VAL A 99 -1.64 -2.80 -6.60
CA VAL A 99 -2.15 -2.02 -5.48
C VAL A 99 -1.69 -2.67 -4.19
N GLY A 100 -0.89 -1.93 -3.41
CA GLY A 100 -0.52 -2.31 -2.06
C GLY A 100 -1.30 -1.48 -1.04
N ALA A 101 -1.81 -2.10 0.02
CA ALA A 101 -2.46 -1.42 1.13
C ALA A 101 -2.04 -2.04 2.47
N ILE A 102 -1.62 -1.21 3.41
CA ILE A 102 -1.14 -1.67 4.72
C ILE A 102 -1.89 -0.97 5.85
N CYS A 103 -2.13 -1.69 6.97
CA CYS A 103 -2.73 -1.14 8.18
C CYS A 103 -4.16 -0.62 7.94
N ASP A 104 -4.49 0.59 8.39
CA ASP A 104 -5.79 1.23 8.18
C ASP A 104 -6.13 1.44 6.70
N ALA A 105 -5.13 1.55 5.82
CA ALA A 105 -5.35 1.59 4.38
C ALA A 105 -5.88 0.25 3.83
N ALA A 106 -5.45 -0.90 4.38
CA ALA A 106 -5.98 -2.21 4.01
C ALA A 106 -7.45 -2.36 4.45
N ARG A 107 -7.78 -1.90 5.66
CA ARG A 107 -9.17 -1.83 6.14
C ARG A 107 -10.03 -0.95 5.22
N TRP A 108 -9.55 0.23 4.89
CA TRP A 108 -10.24 1.14 3.96
C TRP A 108 -10.43 0.49 2.57
N ALA A 109 -9.42 -0.20 2.04
CA ALA A 109 -9.52 -0.92 0.76
C ALA A 109 -10.66 -1.97 0.78
N GLY A 110 -10.84 -2.66 1.90
CA GLY A 110 -12.00 -3.53 2.12
C GLY A 110 -13.32 -2.77 2.11
N SER A 111 -13.41 -1.64 2.81
CA SER A 111 -14.64 -0.84 2.92
C SER A 111 -15.15 -0.28 1.58
N VAL A 112 -14.24 -0.04 0.63
CA VAL A 112 -14.57 0.41 -0.73
C VAL A 112 -14.72 -0.74 -1.75
N GLY A 113 -14.74 -2.00 -1.26
CA GLY A 113 -14.98 -3.18 -2.09
C GLY A 113 -13.77 -3.68 -2.89
N LEU A 114 -12.59 -3.08 -2.72
CA LEU A 114 -11.38 -3.45 -3.46
C LEU A 114 -10.93 -4.90 -3.20
N LEU A 115 -11.31 -5.46 -2.04
CA LEU A 115 -10.90 -6.80 -1.57
C LEU A 115 -11.96 -7.88 -1.79
N ASN A 116 -13.07 -7.58 -2.48
CA ASN A 116 -14.24 -8.48 -2.57
C ASN A 116 -14.01 -9.76 -3.39
N ASP A 117 -12.96 -9.85 -4.17
CA ASP A 117 -12.67 -10.97 -5.07
C ASP A 117 -11.23 -11.51 -4.93
N VAL A 118 -10.50 -11.08 -3.89
CA VAL A 118 -9.10 -11.46 -3.64
C VAL A 118 -8.88 -11.93 -2.20
N ARG A 119 -7.90 -12.80 -2.01
CA ARG A 119 -7.39 -13.12 -0.67
C ARG A 119 -6.65 -11.91 -0.12
N HIS A 120 -6.79 -11.67 1.17
CA HIS A 120 -6.25 -10.48 1.82
C HIS A 120 -6.05 -10.68 3.31
N THR A 121 -5.35 -9.74 3.95
CA THR A 121 -5.24 -9.61 5.40
C THR A 121 -5.54 -8.19 5.84
N LEU A 122 -5.83 -8.02 7.13
CA LEU A 122 -6.21 -6.77 7.79
C LEU A 122 -5.68 -6.79 9.23
N ASN A 123 -5.58 -5.63 9.86
CA ASN A 123 -5.25 -5.55 11.29
C ASN A 123 -6.26 -6.30 12.17
N ASP A 124 -7.56 -6.08 11.93
CA ASP A 124 -8.66 -6.75 12.61
C ASP A 124 -9.82 -6.99 11.62
N PRO A 125 -10.09 -8.26 11.26
CA PRO A 125 -11.19 -8.58 10.35
C PRO A 125 -12.57 -8.27 10.94
N HIS A 126 -12.72 -8.17 12.26
CA HIS A 126 -14.01 -7.87 12.90
C HIS A 126 -14.48 -6.45 12.58
N GLU A 127 -13.57 -5.52 12.34
CA GLU A 127 -13.93 -4.15 11.93
C GLU A 127 -14.63 -4.10 10.57
N MET A 128 -14.53 -5.15 9.76
CA MET A 128 -15.16 -5.20 8.44
C MET A 128 -16.67 -5.51 8.48
N ALA A 129 -17.17 -6.01 9.60
CA ALA A 129 -18.60 -6.33 9.77
C ALA A 129 -19.52 -5.10 9.62
N ASP A 130 -18.99 -3.90 9.87
CA ASP A 130 -19.73 -2.63 9.78
C ASP A 130 -19.79 -2.05 8.36
N PHE A 131 -19.14 -2.71 7.37
CA PHE A 131 -19.09 -2.23 5.99
C PHE A 131 -19.95 -3.08 5.05
N PRO A 132 -21.16 -2.62 4.66
CA PRO A 132 -22.03 -3.38 3.75
C PRO A 132 -21.39 -3.66 2.38
N GLY A 133 -20.44 -2.83 1.96
CA GLY A 133 -19.70 -3.00 0.70
C GLY A 133 -18.64 -4.09 0.72
N TYR A 134 -18.24 -4.57 1.90
CA TYR A 134 -17.29 -5.68 2.04
C TYR A 134 -18.05 -7.02 2.06
N THR A 135 -17.83 -7.84 1.05
CA THR A 135 -18.59 -9.10 0.85
C THR A 135 -17.73 -10.36 0.86
N ASN A 136 -16.42 -10.24 1.16
CA ASN A 136 -15.46 -11.34 1.03
C ASN A 136 -14.75 -11.70 2.36
N ALA A 137 -15.53 -11.92 3.42
CA ALA A 137 -14.96 -12.37 4.69
C ALA A 137 -14.20 -13.72 4.57
N GLN A 138 -14.55 -14.55 3.60
CA GLN A 138 -13.90 -15.84 3.36
C GLN A 138 -12.51 -15.68 2.71
N GLY A 139 -12.23 -14.55 2.09
CA GLY A 139 -10.92 -14.23 1.49
C GLY A 139 -9.90 -13.75 2.52
N TYR A 140 -10.32 -13.48 3.75
CA TYR A 140 -9.39 -13.09 4.82
C TYR A 140 -8.48 -14.25 5.23
N LEU A 141 -7.18 -13.96 5.34
CA LEU A 141 -6.16 -14.86 5.87
C LEU A 141 -5.47 -14.22 7.07
N PRO A 142 -5.27 -14.94 8.18
CA PRO A 142 -4.60 -14.44 9.38
C PRO A 142 -3.07 -14.45 9.21
N GLU A 143 -2.58 -13.78 8.19
CA GLU A 143 -1.17 -13.68 7.83
C GLU A 143 -0.67 -12.23 7.96
N GLU A 144 0.62 -12.04 8.12
CA GLU A 144 1.24 -10.71 8.19
C GLU A 144 1.00 -9.89 6.92
N SER A 145 1.16 -10.53 5.77
CA SER A 145 0.93 -9.94 4.45
C SER A 145 0.43 -10.98 3.46
N VAL A 146 -0.57 -10.63 2.68
CA VAL A 146 -1.14 -11.48 1.64
C VAL A 146 -0.99 -10.80 0.28
N ARG A 147 -0.52 -11.58 -0.70
CA ARG A 147 -0.54 -11.21 -2.11
C ARG A 147 -1.49 -12.12 -2.87
N ASP A 148 -2.43 -11.53 -3.60
CA ASP A 148 -3.29 -12.25 -4.55
C ASP A 148 -3.32 -11.48 -5.88
N GLY A 149 -2.68 -12.06 -6.89
CA GLY A 149 -2.46 -11.38 -8.16
C GLY A 149 -1.66 -10.07 -7.99
N ASN A 150 -2.29 -8.98 -8.36
CA ASN A 150 -1.76 -7.61 -8.29
C ASN A 150 -2.19 -6.84 -7.01
N ILE A 151 -2.93 -7.48 -6.12
CA ILE A 151 -3.32 -6.88 -4.83
C ILE A 151 -2.42 -7.43 -3.72
N VAL A 152 -1.92 -6.51 -2.89
CA VAL A 152 -1.11 -6.82 -1.71
C VAL A 152 -1.69 -6.11 -0.51
N THR A 153 -2.00 -6.87 0.55
CA THR A 153 -2.42 -6.30 1.83
C THR A 153 -1.49 -6.74 2.96
N ALA A 154 -1.41 -5.95 4.01
CA ALA A 154 -0.62 -6.29 5.19
C ALA A 154 -1.17 -5.66 6.47
N ASN A 155 -0.81 -6.27 7.60
CA ASN A 155 -0.99 -5.70 8.93
C ASN A 155 0.01 -4.55 9.15
N GLY A 156 -0.33 -3.57 9.97
CA GLY A 156 0.52 -2.40 10.22
C GLY A 156 1.85 -2.70 10.95
N ASN A 157 1.98 -3.89 11.53
CA ASN A 157 3.22 -4.37 12.16
C ASN A 157 4.09 -5.24 11.24
N ALA A 158 3.69 -5.40 9.97
CA ALA A 158 4.36 -6.27 9.00
C ALA A 158 4.93 -5.54 7.77
N PRO A 159 5.65 -4.41 7.92
CA PRO A 159 6.12 -3.61 6.79
C PRO A 159 7.17 -4.35 5.93
N VAL A 160 7.94 -5.27 6.51
CA VAL A 160 8.94 -6.07 5.78
C VAL A 160 8.25 -7.09 4.88
N ALA A 161 7.29 -7.85 5.41
CA ALA A 161 6.51 -8.81 4.63
C ALA A 161 5.69 -8.10 3.53
N PHE A 162 5.14 -6.93 3.83
CA PHE A 162 4.48 -6.06 2.86
C PHE A 162 5.42 -5.67 1.73
N ALA A 163 6.62 -5.16 2.05
CA ALA A 163 7.62 -4.77 1.07
C ALA A 163 8.00 -5.94 0.15
N ALA A 164 8.28 -7.12 0.73
CA ALA A 164 8.60 -8.32 -0.03
C ALA A 164 7.47 -8.72 -1.00
N ASN A 165 6.22 -8.70 -0.55
CA ASN A 165 5.07 -9.05 -1.38
C ASN A 165 4.78 -8.01 -2.49
N VAL A 166 4.99 -6.72 -2.25
CA VAL A 166 4.89 -5.70 -3.30
C VAL A 166 6.01 -5.86 -4.33
N LEU A 167 7.25 -6.15 -3.90
CA LEU A 167 8.36 -6.43 -4.82
C LEU A 167 8.07 -7.66 -5.69
N ARG A 168 7.47 -8.72 -5.12
CA ARG A 168 7.02 -9.91 -5.85
C ARG A 168 5.91 -9.61 -6.85
N ALA A 169 4.92 -8.81 -6.44
CA ALA A 169 3.82 -8.40 -7.33
C ALA A 169 4.30 -7.57 -8.52
N LEU A 170 5.32 -6.75 -8.32
CA LEU A 170 5.98 -5.95 -9.36
C LEU A 170 6.96 -6.76 -10.22
N GLU A 171 7.27 -8.00 -9.84
CA GLU A 171 8.37 -8.78 -10.43
C GLU A 171 9.66 -7.94 -10.46
N ALA A 172 9.93 -7.25 -9.35
CA ALA A 172 10.93 -6.19 -9.29
C ALA A 172 12.36 -6.70 -9.26
N ALA A 173 12.57 -7.92 -8.74
CA ALA A 173 13.86 -8.58 -8.61
C ALA A 173 13.69 -10.11 -8.54
N PRO A 174 14.77 -10.90 -8.68
CA PRO A 174 14.74 -12.34 -8.44
C PRO A 174 14.27 -12.66 -7.01
N GLU A 175 13.50 -13.74 -6.85
CA GLU A 175 12.94 -14.15 -5.54
C GLU A 175 14.01 -14.26 -4.45
N LYS A 176 15.18 -14.79 -4.78
CA LYS A 176 16.29 -14.89 -3.84
C LYS A 176 16.71 -13.54 -3.25
N ALA A 177 16.80 -12.51 -4.09
CA ALA A 177 17.19 -11.17 -3.64
C ALA A 177 16.10 -10.52 -2.76
N ILE A 178 14.82 -10.76 -3.09
CA ILE A 178 13.69 -10.29 -2.28
C ILE A 178 13.69 -10.97 -0.91
N GLN A 179 13.94 -12.29 -0.88
CA GLN A 179 13.96 -13.06 0.36
C GLN A 179 15.16 -12.67 1.23
N GLU A 180 16.36 -12.54 0.67
CA GLU A 180 17.55 -12.10 1.40
C GLU A 180 17.36 -10.71 2.02
N TYR A 181 16.68 -9.81 1.31
CA TYR A 181 16.32 -8.49 1.83
C TYR A 181 15.33 -8.58 2.99
N ALA A 182 14.30 -9.39 2.88
CA ALA A 182 13.34 -9.60 3.95
C ALA A 182 13.99 -10.23 5.18
N ASP A 183 14.80 -11.27 4.99
CA ASP A 183 15.49 -11.98 6.07
C ASP A 183 16.44 -11.06 6.84
N PHE A 184 17.07 -10.09 6.17
CA PHE A 184 17.98 -9.13 6.82
C PHE A 184 17.25 -8.23 7.85
N TYR A 185 15.98 -7.95 7.64
CA TYR A 185 15.17 -7.12 8.54
C TYR A 185 14.25 -7.93 9.47
N THR A 186 14.20 -9.24 9.32
CA THR A 186 13.41 -10.14 10.16
C THR A 186 14.36 -10.90 11.09
N ILE A 187 14.54 -10.39 12.31
CA ILE A 187 15.39 -11.03 13.33
C ILE A 187 14.51 -11.83 14.28
#